data_51795a2f09e1d67fe754a36829549187
#
_entry.id   51795a2f09e1d67fe754a36829549187
#
_cell.length_a   1.000
_cell.length_b   1.000
_cell.length_c   1.000
_cell.angle_alpha   90.00
_cell.angle_beta   90.00
_cell.angle_gamma   90.00
#
_symmetry.space_group_name_H-M   'P 1'
#
loop_
_entity.id
_entity.type
_entity.pdbx_description
1 polymer ?
#
loop_
_entity_poly.entity_id
_entity_poly.type
_entity_poly.pdbx_seq_one_letter_code
_entity_poly.pdbx_strand_id
1 'polypeptide(L)'
;MKTLVLKNNFQMNMTMLPNSFVDHYMANANGEFVKVYLFLLRHVEDAASSLSISMIADYLNNTENDVLRAFRYWESVGLLRLGHGPDLSLIHISEPT
;
A
#
# COMPACT_ATOMS: atom_id res chain seq x y z
N MET A 1 -35.26 -1.55 -7.87
CA MET A 1 -33.99 -1.60 -7.19
C MET A 1 -32.87 -1.15 -8.11
N LYS A 2 -32.14 -0.17 -7.75
CA LYS A 2 -31.15 0.43 -8.62
C LYS A 2 -29.72 0.25 -8.17
N THR A 3 -29.53 -0.52 -7.13
CA THR A 3 -28.21 -0.66 -6.53
C THR A 3 -27.20 -1.33 -7.44
N LEU A 4 -27.69 -2.13 -8.36
CA LEU A 4 -26.78 -2.90 -9.23
C LEU A 4 -25.97 -2.04 -10.18
N VAL A 5 -26.48 -0.86 -10.47
CA VAL A 5 -25.80 0.01 -11.42
C VAL A 5 -24.46 0.49 -10.89
N LEU A 6 -24.38 0.70 -9.59
CA LEU A 6 -23.17 1.24 -9.00
C LEU A 6 -21.98 0.34 -9.12
N LYS A 7 -22.17 -0.95 -8.96
CA LYS A 7 -21.03 -1.84 -8.94
C LYS A 7 -20.31 -1.94 -10.29
N ASN A 8 -21.04 -1.74 -11.36
CA ASN A 8 -20.41 -1.79 -12.67
C ASN A 8 -19.44 -0.63 -12.89
N ASN A 9 -19.75 0.51 -12.31
CA ASN A 9 -18.90 1.67 -12.49
C ASN A 9 -17.63 1.59 -11.66
N PHE A 10 -17.64 0.83 -10.58
CA PHE A 10 -16.51 0.78 -9.68
C PHE A 10 -15.58 -0.40 -9.91
N GLN A 11 -16.06 -1.42 -10.62
CA GLN A 11 -15.28 -2.65 -10.76
C GLN A 11 -13.93 -2.44 -11.41
N MET A 12 -13.87 -1.51 -12.35
CA MET A 12 -12.66 -1.30 -13.14
C MET A 12 -11.67 -0.36 -12.48
N ASN A 13 -12.06 0.23 -11.37
CA ASN A 13 -11.24 1.27 -10.79
C ASN A 13 -11.36 1.26 -9.28
N MET A 14 -10.90 0.18 -8.69
CA MET A 14 -10.97 0.01 -7.24
C MET A 14 -9.69 -0.61 -6.73
N THR A 15 -9.39 -0.32 -5.49
CA THR A 15 -8.29 -0.96 -4.78
C THR A 15 -8.91 -1.87 -3.72
N MET A 16 -8.56 -3.16 -3.77
CA MET A 16 -9.10 -4.12 -2.83
C MET A 16 -8.23 -4.15 -1.58
N LEU A 17 -8.88 -4.01 -0.43
CA LEU A 17 -8.20 -4.05 0.85
C LEU A 17 -8.67 -5.28 1.60
N PRO A 18 -7.78 -6.21 1.97
CA PRO A 18 -8.19 -7.40 2.70
C PRO A 18 -8.80 -7.04 4.05
N ASN A 19 -9.88 -7.72 4.40
CA ASN A 19 -10.51 -7.49 5.70
C ASN A 19 -9.57 -7.79 6.85
N SER A 20 -8.70 -8.78 6.70
CA SER A 20 -7.75 -9.11 7.75
C SER A 20 -6.79 -7.97 8.06
N PHE A 21 -6.49 -7.14 7.05
CA PHE A 21 -5.69 -5.95 7.31
C PHE A 21 -6.42 -5.00 8.26
N VAL A 22 -7.68 -4.73 7.97
CA VAL A 22 -8.48 -3.84 8.79
C VAL A 22 -8.66 -4.40 10.19
N ASP A 23 -8.88 -5.70 10.28
CA ASP A 23 -9.22 -6.35 11.54
C ASP A 23 -8.02 -6.54 12.46
N HIS A 24 -6.84 -6.78 11.88
CA HIS A 24 -5.70 -7.25 12.68
C HIS A 24 -4.46 -6.37 12.62
N TYR A 25 -4.37 -5.47 11.68
CA TYR A 25 -3.14 -4.70 11.47
C TYR A 25 -3.33 -3.20 11.58
N MET A 26 -4.45 -2.70 11.08
CA MET A 26 -4.64 -1.27 10.92
C MET A 26 -4.68 -0.52 12.25
N ALA A 27 -5.36 -1.08 13.23
CA ALA A 27 -5.59 -0.36 14.48
C ALA A 27 -4.31 -0.10 15.26
N ASN A 28 -3.32 -0.97 15.11
CA ASN A 28 -2.07 -0.86 15.86
C ASN A 28 -1.01 -0.04 15.12
N ALA A 29 -1.28 0.37 13.91
CA ALA A 29 -0.31 1.06 13.09
C ALA A 29 -0.53 2.56 13.15
N ASN A 30 0.57 3.30 12.97
CA ASN A 30 0.50 4.73 12.79
C ASN A 30 -0.29 5.04 11.51
N GLY A 31 -1.15 6.06 11.57
CA GLY A 31 -1.97 6.42 10.41
C GLY A 31 -1.16 6.77 9.17
N GLU A 32 0.00 7.39 9.34
CA GLU A 32 0.87 7.68 8.21
C GLU A 32 1.37 6.41 7.55
N PHE A 33 1.63 5.37 8.34
CA PHE A 33 2.04 4.09 7.81
C PHE A 33 0.91 3.42 7.04
N VAL A 34 -0.33 3.57 7.52
CA VAL A 34 -1.49 3.05 6.81
C VAL A 34 -1.64 3.70 5.44
N LYS A 35 -1.42 5.01 5.36
CA LYS A 35 -1.47 5.71 4.08
C LYS A 35 -0.47 5.13 3.09
N VAL A 36 0.74 4.86 3.53
CA VAL A 36 1.77 4.28 2.68
C VAL A 36 1.33 2.92 2.17
N TYR A 37 0.79 2.10 3.05
CA TYR A 37 0.33 0.76 2.67
C TYR A 37 -0.78 0.84 1.62
N LEU A 38 -1.76 1.71 1.83
CA LEU A 38 -2.85 1.87 0.88
C LEU A 38 -2.35 2.36 -0.48
N PHE A 39 -1.40 3.28 -0.47
CA PHE A 39 -0.82 3.78 -1.70
C PHE A 39 -0.11 2.67 -2.47
N LEU A 40 0.63 1.83 -1.76
CA LEU A 40 1.30 0.70 -2.40
C LEU A 40 0.29 -0.29 -2.98
N LEU A 41 -0.78 -0.57 -2.25
CA LEU A 41 -1.82 -1.46 -2.76
C LEU A 41 -2.44 -0.94 -4.04
N ARG A 42 -2.66 0.37 -4.09
CA ARG A 42 -3.26 0.99 -5.27
C ARG A 42 -2.39 0.76 -6.51
N HIS A 43 -1.09 0.75 -6.33
CA HIS A 43 -0.18 0.71 -7.46
C HIS A 43 0.46 -0.64 -7.72
N VAL A 44 0.23 -1.62 -6.86
CA VAL A 44 0.92 -2.90 -6.97
C VAL A 44 0.55 -3.64 -8.24
N GLU A 45 -0.66 -3.46 -8.74
CA GLU A 45 -1.11 -4.13 -9.94
C GLU A 45 -0.89 -3.33 -11.21
N ASP A 46 -0.36 -2.15 -11.06
CA ASP A 46 -0.09 -1.29 -12.19
C ASP A 46 1.29 -1.62 -12.73
N ALA A 47 1.34 -2.50 -13.71
CA ALA A 47 2.61 -3.00 -14.22
C ALA A 47 3.47 -1.91 -14.84
N ALA A 48 2.87 -0.82 -15.24
CA ALA A 48 3.61 0.29 -15.82
C ALA A 48 4.14 1.25 -14.76
N SER A 49 3.72 1.09 -13.52
CA SER A 49 4.13 2.00 -12.46
C SER A 49 5.56 1.73 -12.05
N SER A 50 6.28 2.80 -11.89
CA SER A 50 7.63 2.76 -11.38
C SER A 50 7.65 3.67 -10.17
N LEU A 51 7.52 3.10 -9.00
CA LEU A 51 7.46 3.86 -7.77
C LEU A 51 8.85 4.02 -7.17
N SER A 52 9.11 5.22 -6.66
CA SER A 52 10.31 5.47 -5.86
C SER A 52 9.87 6.02 -4.51
N ILE A 53 10.76 5.94 -3.55
CA ILE A 53 10.49 6.49 -2.22
C ILE A 53 10.21 7.99 -2.32
N SER A 54 10.95 8.67 -3.17
CA SER A 54 10.75 10.09 -3.37
C SER A 54 9.36 10.41 -3.91
N MET A 55 8.88 9.64 -4.86
CA MET A 55 7.53 9.83 -5.41
C MET A 55 6.45 9.60 -4.38
N ILE A 56 6.60 8.57 -3.58
CA ILE A 56 5.63 8.26 -2.53
C ILE A 56 5.62 9.39 -1.50
N ALA A 57 6.79 9.84 -1.10
CA ALA A 57 6.91 10.93 -0.13
C ALA A 57 6.24 12.19 -0.64
N ASP A 58 6.49 12.55 -1.89
CA ASP A 58 5.88 13.73 -2.49
C ASP A 58 4.36 13.60 -2.54
N TYR A 59 3.87 12.46 -2.98
CA TYR A 59 2.44 12.27 -3.14
C TYR A 59 1.72 12.33 -1.79
N LEU A 60 2.31 11.73 -0.77
CA LEU A 60 1.69 11.68 0.56
C LEU A 60 2.05 12.86 1.45
N ASN A 61 2.84 13.77 0.93
CA ASN A 61 3.29 14.96 1.68
C ASN A 61 4.07 14.56 2.93
N ASN A 62 4.93 13.59 2.77
CA ASN A 62 5.79 13.07 3.84
C ASN A 62 7.25 13.23 3.46
N THR A 63 8.14 13.01 4.42
CA THR A 63 9.56 12.93 4.09
C THR A 63 9.91 11.53 3.62
N GLU A 64 11.05 11.39 2.97
CA GLU A 64 11.53 10.07 2.57
C GLU A 64 11.79 9.18 3.78
N ASN A 65 12.26 9.76 4.87
CA ASN A 65 12.46 9.00 6.10
C ASN A 65 11.15 8.46 6.64
N ASP A 66 10.08 9.23 6.55
CA ASP A 66 8.76 8.76 6.99
C ASP A 66 8.31 7.55 6.18
N VAL A 67 8.53 7.61 4.87
CA VAL A 67 8.17 6.51 3.99
C VAL A 67 9.01 5.27 4.30
N LEU A 68 10.30 5.45 4.52
CA LEU A 68 11.18 4.34 4.89
C LEU A 68 10.77 3.69 6.21
N ARG A 69 10.39 4.51 7.18
CA ARG A 69 9.92 3.99 8.47
C ARG A 69 8.65 3.18 8.30
N ALA A 70 7.75 3.64 7.44
CA ALA A 70 6.55 2.88 7.13
C ALA A 70 6.89 1.54 6.49
N PHE A 71 7.80 1.54 5.54
CA PHE A 71 8.24 0.31 4.88
C PHE A 71 8.81 -0.68 5.89
N ARG A 72 9.66 -0.20 6.78
CA ARG A 72 10.26 -1.07 7.81
C ARG A 72 9.21 -1.63 8.74
N TYR A 73 8.23 -0.82 9.09
CA TYR A 73 7.15 -1.29 9.96
C TYR A 73 6.37 -2.41 9.29
N TRP A 74 5.94 -2.18 8.05
CA TRP A 74 5.15 -3.20 7.35
C TRP A 74 5.95 -4.45 7.05
N GLU A 75 7.25 -4.28 6.82
CA GLU A 75 8.12 -5.43 6.67
C GLU A 75 8.22 -6.22 7.97
N SER A 76 8.32 -5.52 9.09
CA SER A 76 8.48 -6.17 10.40
C SER A 76 7.25 -6.99 10.79
N VAL A 77 6.07 -6.60 10.34
CA VAL A 77 4.85 -7.36 10.63
C VAL A 77 4.50 -8.35 9.53
N GLY A 78 5.34 -8.45 8.51
CA GLY A 78 5.18 -9.48 7.49
C GLY A 78 4.27 -9.14 6.33
N LEU A 79 3.84 -7.89 6.20
CA LEU A 79 2.95 -7.49 5.11
C LEU A 79 3.68 -6.95 3.89
N LEU A 80 4.97 -6.74 3.98
CA LEU A 80 5.74 -6.17 2.90
C LEU A 80 7.09 -6.87 2.82
N ARG A 81 7.57 -7.10 1.62
CA ARG A 81 8.92 -7.61 1.40
C ARG A 81 9.64 -6.65 0.49
N LEU A 82 10.79 -6.20 0.95
CA LEU A 82 11.59 -5.25 0.19
C LEU A 82 12.72 -5.98 -0.51
N GLY A 83 13.00 -5.57 -1.74
CA GLY A 83 14.17 -6.06 -2.43
C GLY A 83 15.43 -5.47 -1.83
N HIS A 84 16.46 -6.26 -1.81
CA HIS A 84 17.76 -5.83 -1.28
C HIS A 84 18.62 -5.33 -2.43
N GLY A 85 18.31 -4.16 -2.89
CA GLY A 85 19.10 -3.52 -3.92
C GLY A 85 19.24 -2.06 -3.58
N PRO A 86 20.08 -1.35 -4.29
CA PRO A 86 20.29 0.07 -4.01
C PRO A 86 19.05 0.92 -4.21
N ASP A 87 18.12 0.49 -5.03
CA ASP A 87 16.95 1.29 -5.36
C ASP A 87 15.66 0.76 -4.82
N LEU A 88 15.67 -0.29 -4.03
CA LEU A 88 14.45 -0.86 -3.47
C LEU A 88 13.37 -1.07 -4.53
N SER A 89 13.79 -1.47 -5.72
CA SER A 89 12.88 -1.55 -6.86
C SER A 89 11.92 -2.71 -6.78
N LEU A 90 12.17 -3.66 -5.90
CA LEU A 90 11.33 -4.84 -5.73
C LEU A 90 10.57 -4.74 -4.42
N ILE A 91 9.28 -4.47 -4.52
CA ILE A 91 8.41 -4.41 -3.37
C ILE A 91 7.31 -5.44 -3.57
N HIS A 92 7.19 -6.35 -2.63
CA HIS A 92 6.12 -7.34 -2.64
C HIS A 92 5.19 -7.10 -1.46
N ILE A 93 3.91 -7.05 -1.74
CA ILE A 93 2.92 -6.95 -0.69
C ILE A 93 2.40 -8.36 -0.42
N SER A 94 2.59 -8.81 0.82
CA SER A 94 2.13 -10.12 1.24
C SER A 94 0.69 -10.03 1.72
N GLU A 95 -0.08 -11.07 1.46
CA GLU A 95 -1.45 -11.09 1.96
C GLU A 95 -1.45 -11.29 3.47
N PRO A 96 -2.25 -10.50 4.19
CA PRO A 96 -2.39 -10.72 5.63
C PRO A 96 -3.11 -12.03 5.88
N THR A 97 -2.64 -12.78 6.81
CA THR A 97 -3.27 -14.06 7.18
C THR A 97 -3.91 -14.00 8.55
#